data_e61ba6203bb6eae527ec3bdf898eb34f
#
_entry.id   e61ba6203bb6eae527ec3bdf898eb34f
#
_cell.length_a   1.000
_cell.length_b   1.000
_cell.length_c   1.000
_cell.angle_alpha   90.00
_cell.angle_beta   90.00
_cell.angle_gamma   90.00
#
_symmetry.space_group_name_H-M   'P 1'
#
loop_
_entity.id
_entity.type
_entity.pdbx_description
1 polymer ?
#
loop_
_entity_poly.entity_id
_entity_poly.type
_entity_poly.pdbx_seq_one_letter_code
_entity_poly.pdbx_strand_id
1 'polypeptide(L)'
;MNLYPYNAGHLMVIPYQVTPNLSDLDDEAKLELMNLIDLSMKALQEVCKPHGFNIGANIGNVAGGSVDSHLHFHIVPRWNGDTNFMPVVAETKVISNDMQELYRQLKVTFARLTA
;
A
#
# COMPACT_ATOMS: atom_id res chain seq x y z
N MET A 1 -3.14 3.20 -6.17
CA MET A 1 -3.20 3.91 -4.89
C MET A 1 -4.61 3.89 -4.36
N ASN A 2 -4.77 3.69 -3.09
CA ASN A 2 -6.07 3.62 -2.47
C ASN A 2 -6.71 5.00 -2.41
N LEU A 3 -7.98 5.10 -2.84
CA LEU A 3 -8.71 6.36 -2.81
C LEU A 3 -9.35 6.65 -1.44
N TYR A 4 -9.35 5.66 -0.54
CA TYR A 4 -9.81 5.84 0.84
C TYR A 4 -8.60 5.76 1.75
N PRO A 5 -7.80 6.79 1.80
CA PRO A 5 -6.55 6.72 2.53
C PRO A 5 -6.77 6.84 4.02
N TYR A 6 -6.31 5.86 4.73
CA TYR A 6 -6.13 6.01 6.16
C TYR A 6 -4.99 6.97 6.43
N ASN A 7 -3.99 6.94 5.54
CA ASN A 7 -2.90 7.90 5.49
C ASN A 7 -2.63 8.26 4.04
N ALA A 8 -2.10 9.43 3.81
CA ALA A 8 -1.64 9.79 2.48
C ALA A 8 -0.55 8.80 2.05
N GLY A 9 -0.62 8.35 0.82
CA GLY A 9 0.37 7.42 0.28
C GLY A 9 0.13 5.96 0.57
N HIS A 10 -1.01 5.60 1.11
CA HIS A 10 -1.36 4.20 1.32
C HIS A 10 -1.44 3.49 -0.03
N LEU A 11 -0.56 2.52 -0.25
CA LEU A 11 -0.51 1.73 -1.47
C LEU A 11 -0.94 0.29 -1.20
N MET A 12 -1.41 -0.35 -2.26
CA MET A 12 -1.71 -1.77 -2.23
C MET A 12 -0.97 -2.47 -3.36
N VAL A 13 -0.39 -3.62 -3.04
CA VAL A 13 0.26 -4.48 -4.02
C VAL A 13 -0.58 -5.73 -4.17
N ILE A 14 -0.96 -6.04 -5.40
CA ILE A 14 -1.91 -7.10 -5.70
C ILE A 14 -1.31 -8.00 -6.77
N PRO A 15 -1.23 -9.33 -6.52
CA PRO A 15 -0.78 -10.25 -7.57
C PRO A 15 -1.82 -10.32 -8.70
N TYR A 16 -1.37 -10.65 -9.90
CA TYR A 16 -2.28 -10.80 -11.02
C TYR A 16 -3.22 -11.99 -10.84
N GLN A 17 -2.73 -13.05 -10.22
CA GLN A 17 -3.56 -14.21 -9.97
C GLN A 17 -4.61 -13.88 -8.93
N VAL A 18 -5.88 -14.09 -9.27
CA VAL A 18 -6.99 -13.82 -8.37
C VAL A 18 -7.12 -14.97 -7.39
N THR A 19 -6.65 -14.78 -6.18
CA THR A 19 -6.71 -15.79 -5.13
C THR A 19 -6.65 -15.10 -3.77
N PRO A 20 -7.34 -15.62 -2.75
CA PRO A 20 -7.18 -15.15 -1.38
C PRO A 20 -6.02 -15.84 -0.66
N ASN A 21 -5.36 -16.81 -1.28
CA ASN A 21 -4.38 -17.65 -0.61
C ASN A 21 -2.97 -17.39 -1.13
N LEU A 22 -2.08 -17.05 -0.22
CA LEU A 22 -0.66 -16.87 -0.56
C LEU A 22 -0.06 -18.16 -1.12
N SER A 23 -0.52 -19.32 -0.63
CA SER A 23 -0.01 -20.61 -1.04
C SER A 23 -0.28 -20.94 -2.51
N ASP A 24 -1.24 -20.27 -3.12
CA ASP A 24 -1.56 -20.50 -4.53
C ASP A 24 -0.56 -19.84 -5.47
N LEU A 25 0.27 -18.94 -4.96
CA LEU A 25 1.28 -18.27 -5.75
C LEU A 25 2.54 -19.14 -5.84
N ASP A 26 3.14 -19.20 -7.01
CA ASP A 26 4.43 -19.86 -7.15
C ASP A 26 5.57 -18.97 -6.63
N ASP A 27 6.78 -19.51 -6.62
CA ASP A 27 7.92 -18.79 -6.06
C ASP A 27 8.25 -17.52 -6.85
N GLU A 28 8.10 -17.56 -8.16
CA GLU A 28 8.33 -16.39 -9.00
C GLU A 28 7.33 -15.28 -8.68
N ALA A 29 6.07 -15.62 -8.53
CA ALA A 29 5.03 -14.66 -8.19
C ALA A 29 5.26 -14.07 -6.79
N LYS A 30 5.67 -14.90 -5.84
CA LYS A 30 6.00 -14.43 -4.49
C LYS A 30 7.18 -13.46 -4.50
N LEU A 31 8.18 -13.76 -5.31
CA LEU A 31 9.35 -12.89 -5.44
C LEU A 31 8.97 -11.56 -6.07
N GLU A 32 8.18 -11.59 -7.11
CA GLU A 32 7.68 -10.37 -7.74
C GLU A 32 6.89 -9.51 -6.76
N LEU A 33 6.03 -10.16 -5.97
CA LEU A 33 5.24 -9.48 -4.95
C LEU A 33 6.15 -8.76 -3.95
N MET A 34 7.16 -9.47 -3.45
CA MET A 34 8.09 -8.89 -2.48
C MET A 34 8.90 -7.74 -3.09
N ASN A 35 9.35 -7.93 -4.32
CA ASN A 35 10.10 -6.89 -5.02
C ASN A 35 9.24 -5.64 -5.27
N LEU A 36 7.96 -5.83 -5.53
CA LEU A 36 7.05 -4.71 -5.74
C LEU A 36 6.75 -3.98 -4.43
N ILE A 37 6.69 -4.70 -3.33
CA ILE A 37 6.57 -4.09 -2.01
C ILE A 37 7.80 -3.22 -1.73
N ASP A 38 8.98 -3.75 -1.99
CA ASP A 38 10.23 -3.00 -1.81
C ASP A 38 10.27 -1.75 -2.69
N LEU A 39 9.88 -1.89 -3.94
CA LEU A 39 9.82 -0.77 -4.86
C LEU A 39 8.83 0.29 -4.39
N SER A 40 7.70 -0.15 -3.86
CA SER A 40 6.68 0.76 -3.33
C SER A 40 7.21 1.57 -2.15
N MET A 41 7.96 0.93 -1.27
CA MET A 41 8.59 1.63 -0.16
C MET A 41 9.59 2.66 -0.64
N LYS A 42 10.39 2.30 -1.65
CA LYS A 42 11.36 3.23 -2.21
C LYS A 42 10.69 4.44 -2.83
N ALA A 43 9.60 4.22 -3.56
CA ALA A 43 8.85 5.32 -4.17
C ALA A 43 8.24 6.22 -3.12
N LEU A 44 7.63 5.64 -2.08
CA LEU A 44 7.04 6.42 -1.00
C LEU A 44 8.11 7.18 -0.20
N GLN A 45 9.27 6.58 0.00
CA GLN A 45 10.36 7.24 0.69
C GLN A 45 10.80 8.50 -0.07
N GLU A 46 10.84 8.42 -1.37
CA GLU A 46 11.24 9.55 -2.18
C GLU A 46 10.20 10.67 -2.21
N VAL A 47 8.93 10.30 -2.29
CA VAL A 47 7.84 11.26 -2.47
C VAL A 47 7.34 11.81 -1.14
N CYS A 48 7.13 10.94 -0.16
CA CYS A 48 6.49 11.32 1.11
C CYS A 48 7.47 11.47 2.27
N LYS A 49 8.66 10.88 2.14
CA LYS A 49 9.70 10.90 3.18
C LYS A 49 9.19 10.46 4.55
N PRO A 50 8.55 9.28 4.64
CA PRO A 50 8.06 8.80 5.92
C PRO A 50 9.20 8.34 6.82
N HIS A 51 8.91 8.21 8.10
CA HIS A 51 9.86 7.70 9.07
C HIS A 51 9.84 6.17 9.14
N GLY A 52 8.79 5.54 8.66
CA GLY A 52 8.67 4.09 8.65
C GLY A 52 7.46 3.64 7.85
N PHE A 53 7.23 2.33 7.85
CA PHE A 53 6.13 1.72 7.12
C PHE A 53 5.49 0.63 7.94
N ASN A 54 4.18 0.46 7.77
CA ASN A 54 3.49 -0.75 8.18
C ASN A 54 3.11 -1.50 6.91
N ILE A 55 3.43 -2.79 6.88
CA ILE A 55 3.16 -3.64 5.73
C ILE A 55 2.41 -4.86 6.21
N GLY A 56 1.35 -5.22 5.50
CA GLY A 56 0.60 -6.40 5.90
C GLY A 56 -0.54 -6.71 4.96
N ALA A 57 -1.18 -7.83 5.23
CA ALA A 57 -2.34 -8.29 4.50
C ALA A 57 -3.34 -8.89 5.49
N ASN A 58 -4.62 -8.75 5.18
CA ASN A 58 -5.68 -9.41 5.93
C ASN A 58 -6.10 -10.66 5.16
N ILE A 59 -5.93 -11.80 5.77
CA ILE A 59 -6.21 -13.09 5.15
C ILE A 59 -7.33 -13.77 5.93
N GLY A 60 -8.41 -14.08 5.23
CA GLY A 60 -9.57 -14.71 5.84
C GLY A 60 -10.52 -13.68 6.47
N ASN A 61 -11.77 -14.09 6.62
CA ASN A 61 -12.82 -13.20 7.12
C ASN A 61 -12.57 -12.71 8.54
N VAL A 62 -12.05 -13.58 9.38
CA VAL A 62 -11.79 -13.26 10.79
C VAL A 62 -10.74 -12.18 10.92
N ALA A 63 -9.82 -12.13 9.96
CA ALA A 63 -8.75 -11.12 9.95
C ALA A 63 -9.15 -9.86 9.18
N GLY A 64 -10.38 -9.78 8.70
CA GLY A 64 -10.84 -8.62 7.95
C GLY A 64 -10.75 -8.76 6.44
N GLY A 65 -10.31 -9.91 5.95
CA GLY A 65 -10.34 -10.19 4.51
C GLY A 65 -11.75 -10.54 4.09
N SER A 66 -12.18 -10.10 2.93
CA SER A 66 -13.49 -10.48 2.42
C SER A 66 -13.44 -11.88 1.81
N VAL A 67 -14.60 -12.51 1.70
CA VAL A 67 -14.72 -13.87 1.21
C VAL A 67 -14.13 -14.02 -0.19
N ASP A 68 -14.39 -13.04 -1.02
CA ASP A 68 -13.94 -13.06 -2.40
C ASP A 68 -12.67 -12.24 -2.60
N SER A 69 -11.95 -11.99 -1.52
CA SER A 69 -10.85 -11.05 -1.62
C SER A 69 -9.73 -11.62 -2.47
N HIS A 70 -9.33 -10.79 -3.37
CA HIS A 70 -8.08 -10.90 -4.06
C HIS A 70 -7.00 -10.57 -3.04
N LEU A 71 -6.03 -11.43 -2.88
CA LEU A 71 -4.93 -11.18 -1.95
C LEU A 71 -4.27 -9.86 -2.26
N HIS A 72 -4.10 -9.03 -1.25
CA HIS A 72 -3.43 -7.74 -1.44
C HIS A 72 -2.68 -7.37 -0.17
N PHE A 73 -1.57 -6.68 -0.38
CA PHE A 73 -0.72 -6.20 0.69
C PHE A 73 -0.82 -4.70 0.77
N HIS A 74 -0.98 -4.20 1.98
CA HIS A 74 -1.01 -2.77 2.26
C HIS A 74 0.39 -2.29 2.60
N ILE A 75 0.76 -1.15 2.06
CA ILE A 75 1.99 -0.45 2.43
C ILE A 75 1.57 0.92 2.92
N VAL A 76 1.72 1.15 4.21
CA VAL A 76 1.26 2.37 4.85
C VAL A 76 2.44 3.14 5.39
N PRO A 77 2.74 4.31 4.83
CA PRO A 77 3.82 5.14 5.36
C PRO A 77 3.40 5.72 6.72
N ARG A 78 4.37 5.82 7.60
CA ARG A 78 4.15 6.31 8.96
C ARG A 78 5.16 7.41 9.27
N TRP A 79 4.72 8.39 10.05
CA TRP A 79 5.57 9.50 10.49
C TRP A 79 5.59 9.55 12.00
N ASN A 80 6.68 10.05 12.56
CA ASN A 80 6.76 10.27 14.00
C ASN A 80 5.62 11.21 14.41
N GLY A 81 4.91 10.83 15.46
CA GLY A 81 3.81 11.63 15.96
C GLY A 81 2.48 11.38 15.26
N ASP A 82 2.44 10.54 14.21
CA ASP A 82 1.16 10.18 13.65
C ASP A 82 0.42 9.28 14.63
N THR A 83 -0.90 9.30 14.57
CA THR A 83 -1.69 8.40 15.37
C THR A 83 -1.89 7.10 14.61
N ASN A 84 -2.35 6.07 15.32
CA ASN A 84 -2.79 4.87 14.69
C ASN A 84 -3.81 5.22 13.62
N PHE A 85 -3.76 4.54 12.48
CA PHE A 85 -4.53 4.98 11.33
C PHE A 85 -6.04 5.02 11.57
N MET A 86 -6.56 4.20 12.45
CA MET A 86 -8.02 4.21 12.70
C MET A 86 -8.51 5.53 13.28
N PRO A 87 -7.88 6.10 14.31
CA PRO A 87 -8.24 7.44 14.73
C PRO A 87 -8.03 8.50 13.65
N VAL A 88 -6.99 8.33 12.86
CA VAL A 88 -6.72 9.26 11.77
C VAL A 88 -7.84 9.25 10.75
N VAL A 89 -8.38 8.09 10.43
CA VAL A 89 -9.50 7.98 9.49
C VAL A 89 -10.71 8.75 9.98
N ALA A 90 -11.02 8.66 11.25
CA ALA A 90 -12.21 9.29 11.81
C ALA A 90 -12.12 10.81 11.77
N GLU A 91 -10.93 11.36 11.88
CA GLU A 91 -10.74 12.79 11.97
C GLU A 91 -10.06 13.41 10.75
N THR A 92 -9.44 12.57 9.95
CA THR A 92 -8.64 13.08 8.86
C THR A 92 -9.53 13.68 7.79
N LYS A 93 -9.27 14.91 7.54
CA LYS A 93 -9.78 15.54 6.35
C LYS A 93 -8.72 15.38 5.31
N VAL A 94 -8.75 14.27 4.62
CA VAL A 94 -7.80 14.05 3.54
C VAL A 94 -8.14 15.04 2.46
N ILE A 95 -7.17 15.85 2.14
CA ILE A 95 -7.34 16.86 1.14
C ILE A 95 -7.16 16.20 -0.21
N SER A 96 -8.22 16.18 -0.99
CA SER A 96 -8.22 15.47 -2.26
C SER A 96 -7.18 16.03 -3.23
N ASN A 97 -6.88 17.31 -3.16
CA ASN A 97 -5.84 17.91 -3.99
C ASN A 97 -4.48 17.29 -3.71
N ASP A 98 -4.18 17.09 -2.44
CA ASP A 98 -2.91 16.49 -2.05
C ASP A 98 -2.83 15.04 -2.51
N MET A 99 -3.95 14.35 -2.48
CA MET A 99 -4.01 12.97 -2.95
C MET A 99 -3.73 12.86 -4.44
N GLN A 100 -4.29 13.74 -5.24
CA GLN A 100 -4.05 13.72 -6.68
C GLN A 100 -2.61 14.07 -7.02
N GLU A 101 -2.06 15.06 -6.34
CA GLU A 101 -0.67 15.43 -6.55
C GLU A 101 0.27 14.31 -6.11
N LEU A 102 -0.02 13.69 -4.99
CA LEU A 102 0.75 12.55 -4.51
C LEU A 102 0.71 11.40 -5.52
N TYR A 103 -0.47 11.09 -6.03
CA TYR A 103 -0.63 10.05 -7.04
C TYR A 103 0.23 10.35 -8.27
N ARG A 104 0.20 11.58 -8.74
CA ARG A 104 1.00 12.00 -9.90
C ARG A 104 2.49 11.82 -9.63
N GLN A 105 2.95 12.26 -8.47
CA GLN A 105 4.35 12.12 -8.08
C GLN A 105 4.78 10.68 -7.98
N LEU A 106 3.95 9.85 -7.38
CA LEU A 106 4.23 8.41 -7.27
C LEU A 106 4.32 7.77 -8.64
N LYS A 107 3.42 8.11 -9.53
CA LYS A 107 3.40 7.57 -10.88
C LYS A 107 4.70 7.88 -11.62
N VAL A 108 5.15 9.11 -11.53
CA VAL A 108 6.41 9.53 -12.15
C VAL A 108 7.59 8.80 -11.50
N THR A 109 7.59 8.71 -10.17
CA THR A 109 8.67 8.08 -9.43
C THR A 109 8.76 6.58 -9.76
N PHE A 110 7.63 5.88 -9.81
CA PHE A 110 7.62 4.47 -10.21
C PHE A 110 8.19 4.29 -11.61
N ALA A 111 7.79 5.14 -12.54
CA ALA A 111 8.29 5.05 -13.90
C ALA A 111 9.82 5.23 -13.95
N ARG A 112 10.34 6.17 -13.19
CA ARG A 112 11.79 6.43 -13.13
C ARG A 112 12.54 5.26 -12.48
N LEU A 113 12.00 4.72 -11.40
CA LEU A 113 12.67 3.63 -10.67
C LEU A 113 12.65 2.31 -11.43
N THR A 114 11.70 2.15 -12.35
CA THR A 114 11.57 0.93 -13.14
C THR A 114 12.19 1.06 -14.52
N ALA A 115 12.71 2.21 -14.85
CA ALA A 115 13.31 2.45 -16.16
C ALA A 115 14.64 1.69 -16.34
#